data_e7a4d5472d19ff993257f055b114777e
#
_entry.id   e7a4d5472d19ff993257f055b114777e
#
_cell.length_a   1.000
_cell.length_b   1.000
_cell.length_c   1.000
_cell.angle_alpha   90.00
_cell.angle_beta   90.00
_cell.angle_gamma   90.00
#
_symmetry.space_group_name_H-M   'P 1'
#
loop_
_entity.id
_entity.type
_entity.pdbx_description
1 polymer ?
#
loop_
_entity_poly.entity_id
_entity_poly.type
_entity_poly.pdbx_seq_one_letter_code
_entity_poly.pdbx_strand_id
1 'polypeptide(L)'
;MAFKKDGNLSYEVNPDGINEVIDEKGSMTLMLREVAWNGRQSHLELRKWVVDVDKEQPMRGVSFITEDGPHNLAEVLVQHEYGNTKNLLKQLSARDDFDEALIDVIGKKKVVAAKNTTAVVTEDDYYDPKTLIA
;
A
#
# COMPACT_ATOMS: atom_id res chain seq x y z
N MET A 1 9.04 13.45 19.68
CA MET A 1 8.51 14.63 19.05
C MET A 1 9.53 15.32 18.21
N ALA A 2 9.07 15.84 17.16
CA ALA A 2 9.98 16.49 16.23
C ALA A 2 10.06 17.99 16.41
N PHE A 3 9.55 18.50 17.52
CA PHE A 3 9.55 19.93 17.76
C PHE A 3 10.84 20.40 18.37
N LYS A 4 11.29 21.54 17.94
CA LYS A 4 12.42 22.20 18.57
C LYS A 4 11.91 23.03 19.72
N LYS A 5 12.81 23.41 20.60
CA LYS A 5 12.42 24.19 21.76
C LYS A 5 11.77 25.51 21.41
N ASP A 6 12.17 26.12 20.32
CA ASP A 6 11.60 27.38 19.91
C ASP A 6 10.25 27.23 19.24
N GLY A 7 9.72 26.02 19.20
CA GLY A 7 8.43 25.77 18.60
C GLY A 7 8.48 25.53 17.11
N ASN A 8 9.62 25.66 16.50
CA ASN A 8 9.75 25.40 15.07
C ASN A 8 9.83 23.92 14.79
N LEU A 9 9.18 23.52 13.73
CA LEU A 9 9.19 22.16 13.30
C LEU A 9 10.01 22.05 12.03
N SER A 10 10.95 21.15 12.03
CA SER A 10 11.80 20.95 10.87
C SER A 10 11.58 19.55 10.31
N TYR A 11 11.24 19.45 9.04
CA TYR A 11 11.10 18.18 8.40
C TYR A 11 11.42 18.29 6.92
N GLU A 12 11.70 17.15 6.31
CA GLU A 12 12.01 17.12 4.91
C GLU A 12 11.41 15.86 4.32
N VAL A 13 10.61 16.01 3.28
CA VAL A 13 10.03 14.87 2.58
C VAL A 13 11.07 14.33 1.61
N ASN A 14 11.31 13.03 1.65
CA ASN A 14 12.28 12.42 0.76
C ASN A 14 11.79 12.51 -0.68
N PRO A 15 12.49 13.25 -1.55
CA PRO A 15 12.01 13.45 -2.92
C PRO A 15 12.00 12.18 -3.75
N ASP A 16 12.79 11.17 -3.35
CA ASP A 16 12.85 9.92 -4.08
C ASP A 16 12.03 8.82 -3.41
N GLY A 17 11.34 9.15 -2.36
CA GLY A 17 10.60 8.17 -1.58
C GLY A 17 9.10 8.24 -1.80
N ILE A 18 8.38 7.53 -0.96
CA ILE A 18 6.93 7.47 -1.03
C ILE A 18 6.32 8.79 -0.58
N ASN A 19 5.34 9.27 -1.33
CA ASN A 19 4.64 10.50 -1.01
C ASN A 19 3.23 10.39 -1.62
N GLU A 20 2.31 9.74 -0.87
CA GLU A 20 0.99 9.42 -1.38
C GLU A 20 -0.11 9.92 -0.47
N VAL A 21 -1.17 10.43 -1.07
CA VAL A 21 -2.36 10.79 -0.33
C VAL A 21 -3.22 9.54 -0.20
N ILE A 22 -3.55 9.21 1.04
CA ILE A 22 -4.36 8.03 1.32
C ILE A 22 -5.83 8.41 1.49
N ASP A 23 -6.07 9.56 2.13
CA ASP A 23 -7.43 9.98 2.42
C ASP A 23 -7.44 11.48 2.61
N GLU A 24 -8.56 12.12 2.36
CA GLU A 24 -8.64 13.56 2.56
C GLU A 24 -10.08 14.01 2.77
N LYS A 25 -10.22 15.04 3.56
CA LYS A 25 -11.52 15.65 3.79
C LYS A 25 -11.28 17.11 4.16
N GLY A 26 -11.78 18.03 3.34
CA GLY A 26 -11.53 19.45 3.55
C GLY A 26 -10.05 19.73 3.44
N SER A 27 -9.50 20.41 4.42
CA SER A 27 -8.07 20.71 4.45
C SER A 27 -7.26 19.61 5.13
N MET A 28 -7.91 18.58 5.68
CA MET A 28 -7.23 17.50 6.37
C MET A 28 -6.87 16.40 5.39
N THR A 29 -5.61 15.99 5.39
CA THR A 29 -5.10 14.99 4.45
C THR A 29 -4.31 13.95 5.22
N LEU A 30 -4.61 12.67 4.96
CA LEU A 30 -3.84 11.57 5.52
C LEU A 30 -2.84 11.12 4.47
N MET A 31 -1.57 11.17 4.78
CA MET A 31 -0.52 10.88 3.80
C MET A 31 0.43 9.81 4.28
N LEU A 32 0.84 8.98 3.34
CA LEU A 32 1.89 7.99 3.56
C LEU A 32 3.14 8.57 2.91
N ARG A 33 4.12 8.90 3.73
CA ARG A 33 5.32 9.61 3.27
C ARG A 33 6.58 9.12 3.93
N GLU A 34 7.68 9.26 3.21
CA GLU A 34 9.00 9.08 3.81
C GLU A 34 9.49 10.45 4.22
N VAL A 35 9.63 10.68 5.52
CA VAL A 35 9.92 11.99 6.08
C VAL A 35 11.10 11.90 7.05
N ALA A 36 11.97 12.90 6.98
CA ALA A 36 13.08 13.06 7.91
C ALA A 36 12.73 14.22 8.84
N TRP A 37 12.69 13.93 10.12
CA TRP A 37 12.37 14.95 11.13
C TRP A 37 13.63 15.47 11.79
N ASN A 38 13.75 16.79 11.81
CA ASN A 38 14.87 17.49 12.48
C ASN A 38 16.23 16.95 12.07
N GLY A 39 16.40 16.68 10.78
CA GLY A 39 17.67 16.22 10.26
C GLY A 39 17.99 14.76 10.54
N ARG A 40 17.03 14.02 11.08
CA ARG A 40 17.23 12.60 11.34
C ARG A 40 17.02 11.80 10.08
N GLN A 41 17.26 10.50 10.17
CA GLN A 41 17.07 9.63 9.03
C GLN A 41 15.61 9.59 8.61
N SER A 42 15.39 9.58 7.31
CA SER A 42 14.05 9.49 6.76
C SER A 42 13.43 8.12 7.02
N HIS A 43 12.15 8.10 7.33
CA HIS A 43 11.44 6.84 7.50
C HIS A 43 9.99 6.99 7.06
N LEU A 44 9.37 5.88 6.79
CA LEU A 44 7.99 5.83 6.31
C LEU A 44 7.03 6.05 7.47
N GLU A 45 6.07 6.91 7.26
CA GLU A 45 5.06 7.19 8.30
C GLU A 45 3.70 7.48 7.67
N LEU A 46 2.67 7.28 8.47
CA LEU A 46 1.31 7.62 8.09
C LEU A 46 0.89 8.75 9.01
N ARG A 47 0.61 9.91 8.44
CA ARG A 47 0.34 11.11 9.24
C ARG A 47 -0.73 11.98 8.63
N LYS A 48 -1.50 12.62 9.49
CA LYS A 48 -2.45 13.63 9.06
C LYS A 48 -1.73 14.97 8.92
N TRP A 49 -2.13 15.70 7.90
CA TRP A 49 -1.60 17.04 7.64
C TRP A 49 -2.75 17.97 7.39
N VAL A 50 -2.62 19.21 7.85
CA VAL A 50 -3.56 20.26 7.47
C VAL A 50 -2.90 20.98 6.30
N VAL A 51 -3.55 20.92 5.15
CA VAL A 51 -2.98 21.48 3.92
C VAL A 51 -3.74 22.75 3.57
N ASP A 52 -3.02 23.86 3.47
CA ASP A 52 -3.57 25.12 3.08
C ASP A 52 -2.89 25.55 1.79
N VAL A 53 -3.30 26.67 1.23
CA VAL A 53 -2.84 27.10 -0.07
C VAL A 53 -1.33 27.02 -0.26
N ASP A 54 -0.59 27.55 0.68
CA ASP A 54 0.87 27.58 0.55
C ASP A 54 1.63 26.79 1.57
N LYS A 55 0.96 26.05 2.41
CA LYS A 55 1.70 25.33 3.45
C LYS A 55 0.92 24.14 3.95
N GLU A 56 1.67 23.25 4.52
CA GLU A 56 1.11 22.08 5.17
C GLU A 56 1.61 22.08 6.60
N GLN A 57 0.79 21.60 7.50
CA GLN A 57 1.14 21.52 8.90
C GLN A 57 0.91 20.09 9.39
N PRO A 58 1.94 19.48 9.99
CA PRO A 58 1.80 18.10 10.45
C PRO A 58 0.92 18.01 11.67
N MET A 59 0.11 16.98 11.71
CA MET A 59 -0.71 16.64 12.85
C MET A 59 -0.18 15.32 13.40
N ARG A 60 -1.01 14.53 14.03
CA ARG A 60 -0.58 13.25 14.58
C ARG A 60 -0.30 12.23 13.50
N GLY A 61 0.65 11.38 13.77
CA GLY A 61 1.01 10.32 12.85
C GLY A 61 1.54 9.11 13.56
N VAL A 62 1.76 8.06 12.78
CA VAL A 62 2.26 6.79 13.28
C VAL A 62 3.42 6.38 12.39
N SER A 63 4.55 6.09 13.03
CA SER A 63 5.69 5.55 12.32
C SER A 63 5.71 4.05 12.52
N PHE A 64 6.19 3.34 11.51
CA PHE A 64 6.34 1.90 11.66
C PHE A 64 7.57 1.62 12.52
N ILE A 65 7.45 0.61 13.36
CA ILE A 65 8.51 0.27 14.30
C ILE A 65 9.67 -0.41 13.60
N THR A 66 9.37 -1.28 12.66
CA THR A 66 10.38 -1.99 11.88
C THR A 66 10.00 -1.95 10.41
N GLU A 67 10.89 -2.46 9.57
CA GLU A 67 10.61 -2.52 8.13
C GLU A 67 9.52 -3.53 7.79
N ASP A 68 9.19 -4.42 8.71
CA ASP A 68 8.12 -5.39 8.47
C ASP A 68 6.74 -4.78 8.64
N GLY A 69 6.66 -3.65 9.34
CA GLY A 69 5.37 -3.02 9.63
C GLY A 69 4.51 -2.75 8.41
N PRO A 70 5.03 -2.08 7.40
CA PRO A 70 4.23 -1.81 6.19
C PRO A 70 3.77 -3.08 5.50
N HIS A 71 4.61 -4.10 5.44
CA HIS A 71 4.25 -5.37 4.82
C HIS A 71 3.11 -6.04 5.58
N ASN A 72 3.23 -6.07 6.89
CA ASN A 72 2.19 -6.66 7.72
C ASN A 72 0.88 -5.90 7.62
N LEU A 73 0.96 -4.58 7.58
CA LEU A 73 -0.25 -3.76 7.45
C LEU A 73 -0.96 -4.06 6.13
N ALA A 74 -0.21 -4.13 5.04
CA ALA A 74 -0.79 -4.42 3.73
C ALA A 74 -1.50 -5.77 3.74
N GLU A 75 -0.86 -6.79 4.31
CA GLU A 75 -1.43 -8.13 4.36
C GLU A 75 -2.68 -8.20 5.21
N VAL A 76 -2.66 -7.53 6.36
CA VAL A 76 -3.82 -7.51 7.24
C VAL A 76 -4.99 -6.79 6.59
N LEU A 77 -4.74 -5.67 5.93
CA LEU A 77 -5.80 -4.95 5.26
C LEU A 77 -6.44 -5.79 4.15
N VAL A 78 -5.64 -6.46 3.36
CA VAL A 78 -6.17 -7.33 2.31
C VAL A 78 -6.93 -8.51 2.92
N GLN A 79 -6.41 -9.08 3.99
CA GLN A 79 -7.07 -10.18 4.69
C GLN A 79 -8.47 -9.79 5.14
N HIS A 80 -8.66 -8.54 5.52
CA HIS A 80 -9.94 -8.03 5.98
C HIS A 80 -10.76 -7.38 4.86
N GLU A 81 -10.42 -7.72 3.62
CA GLU A 81 -11.18 -7.33 2.44
C GLU A 81 -11.12 -5.85 2.08
N TYR A 82 -10.09 -5.17 2.52
CA TYR A 82 -9.86 -3.81 2.06
C TYR A 82 -9.13 -3.82 0.73
N GLY A 83 -9.37 -2.78 -0.03
CA GLY A 83 -8.82 -2.68 -1.36
C GLY A 83 -9.76 -3.31 -2.39
N ASN A 84 -9.66 -2.85 -3.60
CA ASN A 84 -10.45 -3.39 -4.69
C ASN A 84 -9.67 -4.56 -5.28
N THR A 85 -10.29 -5.73 -5.36
CA THR A 85 -9.60 -6.94 -5.80
C THR A 85 -8.91 -6.78 -7.14
N LYS A 86 -9.60 -6.20 -8.11
CA LYS A 86 -9.04 -6.03 -9.44
C LYS A 86 -7.84 -5.09 -9.42
N ASN A 87 -7.96 -3.99 -8.70
CA ASN A 87 -6.85 -3.05 -8.60
C ASN A 87 -5.65 -3.65 -7.89
N LEU A 88 -5.91 -4.42 -6.83
CA LEU A 88 -4.84 -5.11 -6.13
C LEU A 88 -4.12 -6.11 -7.03
N LEU A 89 -4.88 -6.86 -7.82
CA LEU A 89 -4.28 -7.79 -8.76
C LEU A 89 -3.42 -7.09 -9.80
N LYS A 90 -3.90 -5.94 -10.28
CA LYS A 90 -3.12 -5.17 -11.24
C LYS A 90 -1.79 -4.72 -10.65
N GLN A 91 -1.83 -4.22 -9.44
CA GLN A 91 -0.63 -3.74 -8.77
C GLN A 91 0.33 -4.87 -8.46
N LEU A 92 -0.20 -5.99 -8.02
CA LEU A 92 0.61 -7.16 -7.74
C LEU A 92 1.24 -7.73 -9.01
N SER A 93 0.50 -7.70 -10.13
CA SER A 93 1.01 -8.24 -11.37
C SER A 93 2.23 -7.48 -11.92
N ALA A 94 2.44 -6.27 -11.42
CA ALA A 94 3.60 -5.49 -11.82
C ALA A 94 4.86 -5.88 -11.05
N ARG A 95 4.75 -6.72 -10.04
CA ARG A 95 5.89 -7.14 -9.24
C ARG A 95 6.65 -8.25 -9.96
N ASP A 96 7.96 -8.23 -9.82
CA ASP A 96 8.82 -9.20 -10.50
C ASP A 96 8.54 -10.64 -10.09
N ASP A 97 8.11 -10.85 -8.86
CA ASP A 97 7.86 -12.18 -8.34
C ASP A 97 6.41 -12.63 -8.47
N PHE A 98 5.59 -11.88 -9.19
CA PHE A 98 4.16 -12.18 -9.24
C PHE A 98 3.86 -13.56 -9.78
N ASP A 99 4.45 -13.92 -10.91
CA ASP A 99 4.14 -15.21 -11.56
C ASP A 99 4.53 -16.37 -10.67
N GLU A 100 5.70 -16.27 -10.04
CA GLU A 100 6.15 -17.33 -9.15
C GLU A 100 5.24 -17.44 -7.93
N ALA A 101 4.87 -16.32 -7.35
CA ALA A 101 4.00 -16.32 -6.19
C ALA A 101 2.62 -16.87 -6.55
N LEU A 102 2.12 -16.52 -7.72
CA LEU A 102 0.82 -16.99 -8.17
C LEU A 102 0.81 -18.51 -8.30
N ILE A 103 1.86 -19.07 -8.90
CA ILE A 103 1.98 -20.49 -9.04
C ILE A 103 2.05 -21.17 -7.67
N ASP A 104 2.81 -20.60 -6.76
CA ASP A 104 2.93 -21.15 -5.41
C ASP A 104 1.59 -21.21 -4.69
N VAL A 105 0.79 -20.16 -4.82
CA VAL A 105 -0.45 -20.07 -4.07
C VAL A 105 -1.57 -20.89 -4.68
N ILE A 106 -1.79 -20.78 -5.99
CA ILE A 106 -2.89 -21.53 -6.59
C ILE A 106 -2.45 -22.84 -7.22
N GLY A 107 -1.15 -23.05 -7.31
CA GLY A 107 -0.62 -24.31 -7.80
C GLY A 107 -0.50 -24.37 -9.29
N LYS A 108 0.53 -25.05 -9.75
CA LYS A 108 0.76 -25.22 -11.17
C LYS A 108 -0.42 -25.78 -11.88
N LYS A 109 -1.06 -26.74 -11.27
CA LYS A 109 -2.18 -27.43 -11.89
C LYS A 109 -3.32 -26.48 -12.20
N LYS A 110 -3.64 -25.58 -11.27
CA LYS A 110 -4.72 -24.64 -11.50
C LYS A 110 -4.37 -23.62 -12.57
N VAL A 111 -3.14 -23.16 -12.57
CA VAL A 111 -2.69 -22.19 -13.55
C VAL A 111 -2.75 -22.81 -14.94
N VAL A 112 -2.26 -24.01 -15.07
CA VAL A 112 -2.28 -24.71 -16.36
C VAL A 112 -3.72 -24.94 -16.81
N ALA A 113 -4.58 -25.37 -15.91
CA ALA A 113 -5.97 -25.60 -16.24
C ALA A 113 -6.64 -24.33 -16.72
N ALA A 114 -6.38 -23.23 -16.08
CA ALA A 114 -6.95 -21.95 -16.47
C ALA A 114 -6.48 -21.53 -17.86
N LYS A 115 -5.26 -21.79 -18.18
CA LYS A 115 -4.71 -21.46 -19.50
C LYS A 115 -5.28 -22.35 -20.57
N ASN A 116 -5.47 -23.59 -20.26
CA ASN A 116 -5.97 -24.52 -21.23
C ASN A 116 -7.45 -24.39 -21.53
N THR A 117 -8.18 -24.00 -20.52
CA THR A 117 -9.61 -23.87 -20.75
C THR A 117 -9.90 -22.55 -21.36
N THR A 118 -9.00 -21.88 -21.56
CA THR A 118 -9.08 -20.83 -22.20
C THR A 118 -10.15 -20.28 -22.27
N ALA A 119 -10.17 -20.11 -22.65
CA ALA A 119 -11.06 -19.49 -22.79
C ALA A 119 -12.10 -19.94 -22.11
N VAL A 120 -12.21 -20.72 -21.84
CA VAL A 120 -13.16 -21.19 -21.33
C VAL A 120 -13.39 -20.98 -20.20
N VAL A 121 -13.04 -20.82 -19.77
CA VAL A 121 -13.16 -20.61 -18.67
C VAL A 121 -14.30 -20.47 -18.34
N THR A 122 -14.93 -20.95 -18.54
CA THR A 122 -15.85 -20.88 -18.30
C THR A 122 -16.57 -21.22 -17.61
N GLU A 123 -17.10 -21.66 -17.41
CA GLU A 123 -17.78 -21.85 -16.88
C GLU A 123 -18.00 -22.34 -15.94
N ASP A 124 -18.43 -22.89 -15.81
CA ASP A 124 -18.76 -23.43 -14.85
C ASP A 124 -17.84 -24.11 -14.29
N ASP A 125 -17.45 -24.57 -14.63
CA ASP A 125 -16.59 -25.21 -14.10
C ASP A 125 -15.61 -24.62 -13.91
N TYR A 126 -15.78 -23.83 -14.34
CA TYR A 126 -14.84 -23.35 -14.21
C TYR A 126 -14.76 -22.39 -13.75
N TYR A 127 -15.55 -21.94 -13.89
CA TYR A 127 -15.15 -20.97 -13.56
C TYR A 127 -15.95 -20.16 -12.92
N ASP A 128 -15.92 -20.33 -11.90
CA ASP A 128 -16.42 -19.42 -10.98
C ASP A 128 -15.20 -18.65 -10.64
N PRO A 129 -15.16 -17.42 -10.91
CA PRO A 129 -13.99 -16.61 -10.59
C PRO A 129 -13.58 -16.71 -9.14
N LYS A 130 -14.55 -16.88 -8.25
CA LYS A 130 -14.22 -17.00 -6.87
C LYS A 130 -13.44 -18.25 -6.58
N THR A 131 -13.79 -19.33 -7.23
CA THR A 131 -13.10 -20.58 -7.03
C THR A 131 -11.69 -20.52 -7.58
N LEU A 132 -11.55 -19.81 -8.67
CA LEU A 132 -10.28 -19.76 -9.33
C LEU A 132 -9.29 -18.88 -8.58
N ILE A 133 -9.77 -17.79 -8.03
CA ILE A 133 -8.91 -16.85 -7.38
C ILE A 133 -8.81 -17.08 -5.90
N ALA A 134 -9.83 -17.52 -5.33
CA ALA A 134 -9.82 -17.70 -3.89
C ALA A 134 -9.00 -18.89 -3.50
#